data_f405b57b4883ccc8cd5da5c64b333e0e
#
_entry.id   f405b57b4883ccc8cd5da5c64b333e0e
#
_cell.length_a   1.000
_cell.length_b   1.000
_cell.length_c   1.000
_cell.angle_alpha   90.00
_cell.angle_beta   90.00
_cell.angle_gamma   90.00
#
_symmetry.space_group_name_H-M   'P 1'
#
loop_
_entity.id
_entity.type
_entity.pdbx_description
1 polymer ?
#
loop_
_entity_poly.entity_id
_entity_poly.type
_entity_poly.pdbx_seq_one_letter_code
_entity_poly.pdbx_strand_id
1 'polypeptide(L)'
;MIERFEDLILEFPNLIPNEWCEIMVQWFEENKHLQQDGRVSDNSDDQEIQTQYKVATQSIVPFESPVAQLMSKICNICYDNYLSIVREAPNQCICFRDYSIRVYNAGNGFFKTHVDQHAGGTVTRLFAIILYLNDVKEGGETEFPTFNKKIKPEKGKVLMFPCNYMYPHGGNMPISGSKYIATAFVNFVSEDSLQQF
;
A
#
# COMPACT_ATOMS: atom_id res chain seq x y z
N MET A 1 15.86 7.36 -9.79
CA MET A 1 15.98 8.80 -9.43
C MET A 1 14.62 9.43 -9.61
N ILE A 2 14.10 10.14 -8.61
CA ILE A 2 12.79 10.80 -8.69
C ILE A 2 12.95 12.04 -9.54
N GLU A 3 12.26 12.11 -10.68
CA GLU A 3 12.43 13.22 -11.64
C GLU A 3 11.56 14.43 -11.34
N ARG A 4 10.46 14.28 -10.58
CA ARG A 4 9.55 15.39 -10.23
C ARG A 4 8.93 15.21 -8.85
N PHE A 5 8.86 16.31 -8.10
CA PHE A 5 8.35 16.41 -6.74
C PHE A 5 7.12 17.35 -6.65
N GLU A 6 6.30 17.38 -7.68
CA GLU A 6 5.22 18.37 -7.78
C GLU A 6 4.01 18.01 -6.89
N ASP A 7 3.77 16.72 -6.61
CA ASP A 7 2.54 16.27 -5.97
C ASP A 7 2.74 15.30 -4.80
N LEU A 8 3.97 15.03 -4.37
CA LEU A 8 4.32 14.04 -3.34
C LEU A 8 3.82 12.60 -3.62
N ILE A 9 3.39 12.32 -4.83
CA ILE A 9 3.04 10.98 -5.30
C ILE A 9 4.27 10.40 -5.99
N LEU A 10 5.06 9.61 -5.25
CA LEU A 10 6.37 9.14 -5.66
C LEU A 10 6.26 7.76 -6.32
N GLU A 11 6.68 7.67 -7.56
CA GLU A 11 6.80 6.41 -8.29
C GLU A 11 8.25 5.93 -8.30
N PHE A 12 8.47 4.67 -7.96
CA PHE A 12 9.77 4.00 -8.01
C PHE A 12 9.67 2.84 -9.01
N PRO A 13 9.92 3.07 -10.30
CA PRO A 13 9.84 2.02 -11.30
C PRO A 13 10.95 0.99 -11.09
N ASN A 14 10.63 -0.29 -11.25
CA ASN A 14 11.58 -1.41 -11.15
C ASN A 14 12.37 -1.46 -9.82
N LEU A 15 11.78 -0.97 -8.72
CA LEU A 15 12.46 -0.99 -7.42
C LEU A 15 12.54 -2.40 -6.83
N ILE A 16 11.52 -3.22 -7.07
CA ILE A 16 11.43 -4.57 -6.52
C ILE A 16 11.94 -5.57 -7.55
N PRO A 17 12.93 -6.42 -7.19
CA PRO A 17 13.31 -7.55 -8.04
C PRO A 17 12.13 -8.47 -8.35
N ASN A 18 12.06 -9.00 -9.56
CA ASN A 18 10.96 -9.87 -9.99
C ASN A 18 10.75 -11.07 -9.05
N GLU A 19 11.84 -11.64 -8.57
CA GLU A 19 11.85 -12.79 -7.66
C GLU A 19 11.14 -12.45 -6.32
N TRP A 20 11.30 -11.22 -5.83
CA TRP A 20 10.63 -10.79 -4.59
C TRP A 20 9.13 -10.61 -4.80
N CYS A 21 8.72 -10.12 -5.98
CA CYS A 21 7.30 -10.06 -6.34
C CYS A 21 6.70 -11.48 -6.37
N GLU A 22 7.41 -12.43 -6.97
CA GLU A 22 6.98 -13.83 -7.06
C GLU A 22 6.88 -14.49 -5.68
N ILE A 23 7.86 -14.27 -4.80
CA ILE A 23 7.82 -14.76 -3.41
C ILE A 23 6.59 -14.23 -2.67
N MET A 24 6.25 -12.94 -2.80
CA MET A 24 5.10 -12.35 -2.14
C MET A 24 3.77 -12.92 -2.68
N VAL A 25 3.65 -13.08 -3.99
CA VAL A 25 2.46 -13.69 -4.60
C VAL A 25 2.34 -15.16 -4.18
N GLN A 26 3.44 -15.93 -4.25
CA GLN A 26 3.45 -17.32 -3.84
C GLN A 26 3.06 -17.47 -2.37
N TRP A 27 3.63 -16.65 -1.48
CA TRP A 27 3.26 -16.64 -0.07
C TRP A 27 1.75 -16.41 0.12
N PHE A 28 1.16 -15.46 -0.60
CA PHE A 28 -0.27 -15.19 -0.53
C PHE A 28 -1.10 -16.39 -0.96
N GLU A 29 -0.73 -17.05 -2.08
CA GLU A 29 -1.46 -18.20 -2.61
C GLU A 29 -1.33 -19.48 -1.75
N GLU A 30 -0.20 -19.65 -1.07
CA GLU A 30 0.04 -20.78 -0.18
C GLU A 30 -0.64 -20.61 1.19
N ASN A 31 -0.90 -19.38 1.64
CA ASN A 31 -1.49 -19.07 2.94
C ASN A 31 -2.98 -18.73 2.84
N LYS A 32 -3.75 -19.53 2.11
CA LYS A 32 -5.21 -19.31 1.91
C LYS A 32 -6.01 -19.24 3.22
N HIS A 33 -5.55 -19.91 4.28
CA HIS A 33 -6.18 -19.87 5.59
C HIS A 33 -6.10 -18.49 6.29
N LEU A 34 -5.18 -17.62 5.83
CA LEU A 34 -5.06 -16.23 6.27
C LEU A 34 -5.86 -15.25 5.40
N GLN A 35 -6.40 -15.73 4.28
CA GLN A 35 -7.14 -14.89 3.36
C GLN A 35 -8.54 -14.57 3.90
N GLN A 36 -8.95 -13.34 3.73
CA GLN A 36 -10.26 -12.83 4.08
C GLN A 36 -10.74 -11.81 3.04
N ASP A 37 -12.04 -11.58 3.00
CA ASP A 37 -12.59 -10.51 2.18
C ASP A 37 -12.06 -9.14 2.63
N GLY A 38 -11.82 -8.27 1.66
CA GLY A 38 -11.30 -6.94 1.93
C GLY A 38 -12.30 -6.11 2.74
N ARG A 39 -11.90 -5.71 3.95
CA ARG A 39 -12.72 -4.89 4.86
C ARG A 39 -12.48 -3.41 4.64
N VAL A 40 -13.47 -2.61 4.92
CA VAL A 40 -13.42 -1.14 4.95
C VAL A 40 -13.80 -0.71 6.36
N SER A 41 -13.06 0.22 6.95
CA SER A 41 -13.46 0.88 8.19
C SER A 41 -14.39 2.05 7.85
N ASP A 42 -15.55 2.10 8.48
CA ASP A 42 -16.55 3.15 8.33
C ASP A 42 -16.54 4.20 9.46
N ASN A 43 -15.43 4.36 10.18
CA ASN A 43 -15.28 5.17 11.39
C ASN A 43 -15.88 4.55 12.66
N SER A 44 -16.46 3.36 12.61
CA SER A 44 -16.74 2.54 13.78
C SER A 44 -15.53 1.62 14.04
N ASP A 45 -15.38 1.14 15.27
CA ASP A 45 -14.33 0.15 15.60
C ASP A 45 -14.58 -1.21 14.90
N ASP A 46 -15.75 -1.37 14.27
CA ASP A 46 -16.14 -2.53 13.50
C ASP A 46 -15.72 -2.39 12.03
N GLN A 47 -14.74 -3.17 11.62
CA GLN A 47 -14.37 -3.31 10.21
C GLN A 47 -15.43 -4.19 9.51
N GLU A 48 -16.28 -3.57 8.70
CA GLU A 48 -17.30 -4.27 7.94
C GLU A 48 -16.83 -4.65 6.53
N ILE A 49 -17.39 -5.75 6.01
CA ILE A 49 -17.25 -6.12 4.60
C ILE A 49 -18.29 -5.33 3.82
N GLN A 50 -17.85 -4.24 3.16
CA GLN A 50 -18.71 -3.38 2.35
C GLN A 50 -18.37 -3.54 0.88
N THR A 51 -18.94 -4.57 0.24
CA THR A 51 -18.69 -4.91 -1.17
C THR A 51 -19.06 -3.79 -2.15
N GLN A 52 -19.87 -2.83 -1.73
CA GLN A 52 -20.18 -1.63 -2.53
C GLN A 52 -19.01 -0.64 -2.59
N TYR A 53 -18.03 -0.73 -1.68
CA TYR A 53 -16.86 0.15 -1.62
C TYR A 53 -15.57 -0.55 -2.01
N LYS A 54 -15.42 -1.84 -1.66
CA LYS A 54 -14.22 -2.62 -1.90
C LYS A 54 -14.54 -4.07 -2.18
N VAL A 55 -14.01 -4.58 -3.27
CA VAL A 55 -14.02 -6.02 -3.59
C VAL A 55 -12.58 -6.47 -3.80
N ALA A 56 -12.05 -7.22 -2.86
CA ALA A 56 -10.69 -7.77 -2.89
C ALA A 56 -10.60 -8.96 -1.94
N THR A 57 -9.66 -9.85 -2.15
CA THR A 57 -9.21 -10.82 -1.14
C THR A 57 -7.89 -10.32 -0.57
N GLN A 58 -7.73 -10.36 0.75
CA GLN A 58 -6.53 -9.83 1.43
C GLN A 58 -6.02 -10.79 2.52
N SER A 59 -4.73 -10.74 2.79
CA SER A 59 -4.08 -11.36 3.95
C SER A 59 -3.26 -10.31 4.69
N ILE A 60 -3.39 -10.28 6.00
CA ILE A 60 -2.43 -9.56 6.86
C ILE A 60 -1.14 -10.39 6.88
N VAL A 61 -0.01 -9.74 6.64
CA VAL A 61 1.31 -10.39 6.66
C VAL A 61 1.86 -10.33 8.09
N PRO A 62 2.09 -11.48 8.77
CA PRO A 62 2.68 -11.49 10.10
C PRO A 62 4.06 -10.81 10.07
N PHE A 63 4.34 -9.98 11.08
CA PHE A 63 5.56 -9.18 11.14
C PHE A 63 6.84 -10.03 11.13
N GLU A 64 6.80 -11.20 11.74
CA GLU A 64 7.92 -12.14 11.83
C GLU A 64 8.16 -12.92 10.53
N SER A 65 7.28 -12.80 9.54
CA SER A 65 7.40 -13.53 8.29
C SER A 65 8.57 -13.03 7.43
N PRO A 66 9.21 -13.91 6.63
CA PRO A 66 10.21 -13.47 5.66
C PRO A 66 9.68 -12.44 4.66
N VAL A 67 8.38 -12.50 4.33
CA VAL A 67 7.73 -11.54 3.43
C VAL A 67 7.65 -10.16 4.07
N ALA A 68 7.33 -10.06 5.36
CA ALA A 68 7.36 -8.78 6.08
C ALA A 68 8.76 -8.16 6.09
N GLN A 69 9.80 -8.97 6.22
CA GLN A 69 11.19 -8.49 6.16
C GLN A 69 11.54 -7.91 4.77
N LEU A 70 11.08 -8.55 3.68
CA LEU A 70 11.24 -8.01 2.33
C LEU A 70 10.50 -6.69 2.17
N MET A 71 9.25 -6.62 2.61
CA MET A 71 8.43 -5.41 2.57
C MET A 71 9.07 -4.28 3.37
N SER A 72 9.58 -4.56 4.56
CA SER A 72 10.28 -3.58 5.40
C SER A 72 11.51 -3.00 4.71
N LYS A 73 12.33 -3.83 4.04
CA LYS A 73 13.48 -3.34 3.26
C LYS A 73 13.07 -2.37 2.16
N ILE A 74 12.00 -2.70 1.42
CA ILE A 74 11.47 -1.85 0.36
C ILE A 74 10.96 -0.53 0.93
N CYS A 75 10.21 -0.58 2.04
CA CYS A 75 9.69 0.60 2.71
C CYS A 75 10.81 1.54 3.18
N ASN A 76 11.90 0.99 3.75
CA ASN A 76 13.07 1.79 4.15
C ASN A 76 13.68 2.50 2.94
N ILE A 77 13.90 1.79 1.82
CA ILE A 77 14.45 2.41 0.60
C ILE A 77 13.56 3.57 0.11
N CYS A 78 12.24 3.38 0.09
CA CYS A 78 11.30 4.43 -0.33
C CYS A 78 11.36 5.63 0.61
N TYR A 79 11.37 5.41 1.91
CA TYR A 79 11.39 6.47 2.90
C TYR A 79 12.73 7.22 2.93
N ASP A 80 13.87 6.53 2.80
CA ASP A 80 15.18 7.15 2.68
C ASP A 80 15.28 8.06 1.45
N ASN A 81 14.70 7.62 0.31
CA ASN A 81 14.60 8.47 -0.87
C ASN A 81 13.75 9.72 -0.61
N TYR A 82 12.62 9.58 0.09
CA TYR A 82 11.80 10.72 0.49
C TYR A 82 12.58 11.71 1.38
N LEU A 83 13.30 11.20 2.40
CA LEU A 83 14.14 12.03 3.29
C LEU A 83 15.27 12.75 2.55
N SER A 84 15.78 12.17 1.47
CA SER A 84 16.81 12.82 0.67
C SER A 84 16.31 14.09 -0.03
N ILE A 85 15.00 14.21 -0.23
CA ILE A 85 14.32 15.32 -0.89
C ILE A 85 13.74 16.29 0.14
N VAL A 86 13.09 15.78 1.18
CA VAL A 86 12.48 16.56 2.26
C VAL A 86 13.33 16.41 3.52
N ARG A 87 14.35 17.26 3.62
CA ARG A 87 15.37 17.15 4.69
C ARG A 87 14.84 17.41 6.09
N GLU A 88 13.76 18.19 6.19
CA GLU A 88 13.06 18.52 7.43
C GLU A 88 12.04 17.45 7.85
N ALA A 89 11.87 16.41 7.04
CA ALA A 89 10.95 15.32 7.39
C ALA A 89 11.46 14.57 8.63
N PRO A 90 10.55 14.13 9.50
CA PRO A 90 10.94 13.38 10.69
C PRO A 90 11.57 12.05 10.29
N ASN A 91 12.80 11.80 10.75
CA ASN A 91 13.50 10.53 10.62
C ASN A 91 13.48 9.70 11.93
N GLN A 92 12.84 10.24 12.95
CA GLN A 92 12.69 9.64 14.27
C GLN A 92 11.20 9.40 14.54
N CYS A 93 10.91 8.46 15.42
CA CYS A 93 9.54 8.16 15.83
C CYS A 93 8.62 7.74 14.68
N ILE A 94 9.14 7.02 13.69
CA ILE A 94 8.33 6.36 12.64
C ILE A 94 8.51 4.85 12.67
N CYS A 95 7.48 4.13 12.23
CA CYS A 95 7.55 2.69 11.97
C CYS A 95 6.76 2.31 10.73
N PHE A 96 7.10 1.16 10.15
CA PHE A 96 6.32 0.56 9.05
C PHE A 96 5.38 -0.49 9.64
N ARG A 97 4.10 -0.37 9.35
CA ARG A 97 3.03 -1.25 9.89
C ARG A 97 2.01 -1.62 8.82
N ASP A 98 1.06 -2.47 9.24
CA ASP A 98 -0.12 -2.85 8.47
C ASP A 98 0.24 -3.54 7.15
N TYR A 99 1.27 -4.40 7.17
CA TYR A 99 1.65 -5.18 6.00
C TYR A 99 0.50 -6.08 5.57
N SER A 100 0.09 -5.94 4.33
CA SER A 100 -0.92 -6.82 3.75
C SER A 100 -0.66 -7.09 2.28
N ILE A 101 -1.08 -8.27 1.80
CA ILE A 101 -1.12 -8.59 0.37
C ILE A 101 -2.57 -8.69 -0.04
N ARG A 102 -2.90 -8.19 -1.22
CA ARG A 102 -4.26 -8.15 -1.75
C ARG A 102 -4.29 -8.57 -3.20
N VAL A 103 -5.36 -9.28 -3.57
CA VAL A 103 -5.70 -9.54 -4.96
C VAL A 103 -7.03 -8.89 -5.30
N TYR A 104 -7.06 -8.20 -6.43
CA TYR A 104 -8.24 -7.68 -7.08
C TYR A 104 -8.48 -8.51 -8.33
N ASN A 105 -9.54 -9.30 -8.34
CA ASN A 105 -9.84 -10.18 -9.46
C ASN A 105 -10.30 -9.40 -10.68
N ALA A 106 -9.90 -9.86 -11.87
CA ALA A 106 -10.29 -9.26 -13.13
C ALA A 106 -11.82 -9.21 -13.29
N GLY A 107 -12.33 -8.09 -13.75
CA GLY A 107 -13.75 -7.87 -14.00
C GLY A 107 -14.63 -7.69 -12.76
N ASN A 108 -14.05 -7.72 -11.54
CA ASN A 108 -14.83 -7.62 -10.31
C ASN A 108 -14.12 -6.82 -9.21
N GLY A 109 -12.81 -6.96 -9.05
CA GLY A 109 -12.05 -6.38 -7.94
C GLY A 109 -11.87 -4.87 -8.09
N PHE A 110 -12.18 -4.09 -7.06
CA PHE A 110 -11.96 -2.64 -7.04
C PHE A 110 -11.87 -2.10 -5.61
N PHE A 111 -11.43 -0.86 -5.48
CA PHE A 111 -11.55 -0.08 -4.26
C PHE A 111 -11.94 1.36 -4.63
N LYS A 112 -13.14 1.80 -4.22
CA LYS A 112 -13.60 3.18 -4.47
C LYS A 112 -12.66 4.21 -3.88
N THR A 113 -12.78 5.43 -4.37
CA THR A 113 -12.02 6.58 -3.86
C THR A 113 -12.23 6.75 -2.36
N HIS A 114 -11.12 6.81 -1.63
CA HIS A 114 -11.05 6.91 -0.18
C HIS A 114 -9.77 7.65 0.22
N VAL A 115 -9.61 7.87 1.52
CA VAL A 115 -8.35 8.31 2.14
C VAL A 115 -7.92 7.26 3.16
N ASP A 116 -6.62 7.12 3.37
CA ASP A 116 -6.07 6.10 4.27
C ASP A 116 -5.93 6.58 5.73
N GLN A 117 -5.94 7.89 5.94
CA GLN A 117 -5.85 8.50 7.26
C GLN A 117 -7.18 9.16 7.64
N HIS A 118 -7.76 8.72 8.74
CA HIS A 118 -8.96 9.29 9.35
C HIS A 118 -8.93 9.08 10.87
N ALA A 119 -9.96 9.51 11.57
CA ALA A 119 -10.08 9.34 13.03
C ALA A 119 -9.96 7.85 13.45
N GLY A 120 -9.52 7.61 14.67
CA GLY A 120 -9.33 6.27 15.21
C GLY A 120 -7.96 5.67 14.87
N GLY A 121 -7.91 4.37 14.61
CA GLY A 121 -6.67 3.61 14.49
C GLY A 121 -5.74 3.98 13.33
N THR A 122 -6.18 4.83 12.39
CA THR A 122 -5.38 5.23 11.22
C THR A 122 -4.80 6.63 11.32
N VAL A 123 -5.07 7.35 12.41
CA VAL A 123 -4.65 8.76 12.61
C VAL A 123 -3.13 8.96 12.54
N THR A 124 -2.35 7.93 12.86
CA THR A 124 -0.88 7.95 12.84
C THR A 124 -0.26 7.73 11.48
N ARG A 125 -1.05 7.34 10.47
CA ARG A 125 -0.54 7.06 9.12
C ARG A 125 -0.07 8.33 8.43
N LEU A 126 1.18 8.33 7.98
CA LEU A 126 1.80 9.42 7.23
C LEU A 126 1.76 9.17 5.73
N PHE A 127 2.27 8.00 5.33
CA PHE A 127 2.36 7.60 3.93
C PHE A 127 1.82 6.20 3.75
N ALA A 128 1.13 5.98 2.64
CA ALA A 128 0.84 4.68 2.09
C ALA A 128 1.95 4.27 1.12
N ILE A 129 2.31 3.00 1.14
CA ILE A 129 3.26 2.39 0.20
C ILE A 129 2.55 1.22 -0.47
N ILE A 130 2.43 1.26 -1.79
CA ILE A 130 1.83 0.21 -2.61
C ILE A 130 2.93 -0.42 -3.48
N LEU A 131 3.09 -1.72 -3.36
CA LEU A 131 3.99 -2.54 -4.14
C LEU A 131 3.17 -3.28 -5.21
N TYR A 132 3.43 -3.03 -6.48
CA TYR A 132 2.78 -3.77 -7.57
C TYR A 132 3.54 -5.06 -7.85
N LEU A 133 2.87 -6.21 -7.63
CA LEU A 133 3.52 -7.53 -7.68
C LEU A 133 3.40 -8.20 -9.06
N ASN A 134 2.54 -7.68 -9.93
CA ASN A 134 2.40 -8.15 -11.31
C ASN A 134 1.96 -7.02 -12.25
N ASP A 135 2.11 -7.28 -13.54
CA ASP A 135 1.60 -6.39 -14.59
C ASP A 135 0.10 -6.59 -14.80
N VAL A 136 -0.61 -5.49 -15.05
CA VAL A 136 -1.97 -5.51 -15.60
C VAL A 136 -2.00 -4.60 -16.82
N LYS A 137 -2.29 -5.17 -17.99
CA LYS A 137 -2.22 -4.43 -19.27
C LYS A 137 -3.36 -3.44 -19.43
N GLU A 138 -4.55 -3.79 -18.91
CA GLU A 138 -5.79 -3.01 -19.06
C GLU A 138 -6.55 -2.96 -17.73
N GLY A 139 -6.87 -1.74 -17.29
CA GLY A 139 -7.48 -1.47 -15.99
C GLY A 139 -6.50 -1.59 -14.82
N GLY A 140 -7.03 -1.60 -13.60
CA GLY A 140 -6.27 -1.82 -12.38
C GLY A 140 -5.43 -0.64 -11.90
N GLU A 141 -5.53 0.53 -12.51
CA GLU A 141 -4.75 1.71 -12.12
C GLU A 141 -5.07 2.13 -10.68
N THR A 142 -4.09 2.70 -9.99
CA THR A 142 -4.34 3.52 -8.80
C THR A 142 -4.61 4.95 -9.27
N GLU A 143 -5.80 5.46 -8.99
CA GLU A 143 -6.25 6.77 -9.47
C GLU A 143 -6.28 7.78 -8.34
N PHE A 144 -5.76 8.98 -8.61
CA PHE A 144 -5.79 10.15 -7.75
C PHE A 144 -6.63 11.25 -8.43
N PRO A 145 -7.95 11.32 -8.18
CA PRO A 145 -8.83 12.24 -8.89
C PRO A 145 -8.44 13.70 -8.73
N THR A 146 -8.03 14.11 -7.52
CA THR A 146 -7.61 15.49 -7.21
C THR A 146 -6.43 15.96 -8.07
N PHE A 147 -5.55 15.02 -8.46
CA PHE A 147 -4.34 15.30 -9.25
C PHE A 147 -4.50 14.92 -10.72
N ASN A 148 -5.68 14.41 -11.13
CA ASN A 148 -5.91 13.86 -12.46
C ASN A 148 -4.81 12.86 -12.88
N LYS A 149 -4.39 12.01 -11.93
CA LYS A 149 -3.26 11.09 -12.09
C LYS A 149 -3.71 9.64 -11.98
N LYS A 150 -3.22 8.79 -12.89
CA LYS A 150 -3.46 7.34 -12.90
C LYS A 150 -2.15 6.61 -13.00
N ILE A 151 -1.89 5.73 -12.04
CA ILE A 151 -0.66 4.94 -11.95
C ILE A 151 -0.97 3.52 -12.39
N LYS A 152 -0.31 3.08 -13.46
CA LYS A 152 -0.45 1.71 -13.98
C LYS A 152 0.24 0.71 -13.05
N PRO A 153 -0.40 -0.44 -12.80
CA PRO A 153 0.22 -1.55 -12.09
C PRO A 153 1.26 -2.24 -12.99
N GLU A 154 2.53 -2.00 -12.70
CA GLU A 154 3.67 -2.62 -13.37
C GLU A 154 4.49 -3.39 -12.34
N LYS A 155 4.82 -4.65 -12.65
CA LYS A 155 5.57 -5.52 -11.74
C LYS A 155 6.88 -4.87 -11.30
N GLY A 156 7.12 -4.86 -10.00
CA GLY A 156 8.32 -4.26 -9.41
C GLY A 156 8.26 -2.76 -9.18
N LYS A 157 7.21 -2.07 -9.62
CA LYS A 157 6.98 -0.66 -9.30
C LYS A 157 6.50 -0.51 -7.85
N VAL A 158 6.96 0.53 -7.17
CA VAL A 158 6.44 0.97 -5.88
C VAL A 158 5.86 2.37 -6.01
N LEU A 159 4.77 2.60 -5.32
CA LEU A 159 4.10 3.89 -5.21
C LEU A 159 4.08 4.29 -3.74
N MET A 160 4.51 5.52 -3.41
CA MET A 160 4.44 6.09 -2.07
C MET A 160 3.78 7.47 -2.13
N PHE A 161 2.81 7.73 -1.24
CA PHE A 161 2.07 8.98 -1.19
C PHE A 161 1.52 9.27 0.20
N PRO A 162 1.25 10.56 0.55
CA PRO A 162 0.66 10.92 1.84
C PRO A 162 -0.74 10.31 2.05
N CYS A 163 -1.04 9.89 3.29
CA CYS A 163 -2.30 9.24 3.65
C CYS A 163 -3.48 10.18 3.89
N ASN A 164 -3.21 11.49 4.08
CA ASN A 164 -4.20 12.44 4.55
C ASN A 164 -5.31 12.74 3.51
N TYR A 165 -6.35 13.46 3.94
CA TYR A 165 -7.54 13.74 3.13
C TYR A 165 -7.30 14.63 1.88
N MET A 166 -6.07 15.15 1.69
CA MET A 166 -5.68 15.85 0.46
C MET A 166 -5.34 14.87 -0.67
N TYR A 167 -5.13 13.58 -0.36
CA TYR A 167 -4.75 12.53 -1.31
C TYR A 167 -5.84 11.44 -1.42
N PRO A 168 -7.09 11.80 -1.79
CA PRO A 168 -8.09 10.79 -2.09
C PRO A 168 -7.63 9.97 -3.29
N HIS A 169 -7.72 8.66 -3.17
CA HIS A 169 -7.30 7.72 -4.21
C HIS A 169 -8.19 6.48 -4.23
N GLY A 170 -8.16 5.76 -5.36
CA GLY A 170 -8.92 4.53 -5.56
C GLY A 170 -8.16 3.51 -6.39
N GLY A 171 -8.60 2.27 -6.34
CA GLY A 171 -8.10 1.19 -7.19
C GLY A 171 -9.13 0.83 -8.25
N ASN A 172 -8.85 1.13 -9.51
CA ASN A 172 -9.70 0.78 -10.62
C ASN A 172 -9.75 -0.74 -10.82
N MET A 173 -10.85 -1.22 -11.35
CA MET A 173 -11.04 -2.63 -11.65
C MET A 173 -10.03 -3.09 -12.70
N PRO A 174 -9.25 -4.15 -12.46
CA PRO A 174 -8.40 -4.75 -13.47
C PRO A 174 -9.26 -5.51 -14.50
N ILE A 175 -8.87 -5.44 -15.77
CA ILE A 175 -9.62 -6.05 -16.88
C ILE A 175 -8.86 -7.22 -17.47
N SER A 176 -7.59 -7.03 -17.81
CA SER A 176 -6.80 -8.04 -18.54
C SER A 176 -6.21 -9.17 -17.68
N GLY A 177 -6.38 -9.11 -16.38
CA GLY A 177 -5.87 -10.10 -15.41
C GLY A 177 -6.02 -9.60 -13.99
N SER A 178 -5.93 -10.49 -13.00
CA SER A 178 -5.99 -10.11 -11.59
C SER A 178 -4.79 -9.26 -11.21
N LYS A 179 -5.02 -8.25 -10.36
CA LYS A 179 -3.98 -7.36 -9.82
C LYS A 179 -3.58 -7.81 -8.42
N TYR A 180 -2.29 -8.11 -8.23
CA TYR A 180 -1.70 -8.36 -6.93
C TYR A 180 -0.92 -7.14 -6.46
N ILE A 181 -1.18 -6.71 -5.24
CA ILE A 181 -0.41 -5.66 -4.57
C ILE A 181 -0.04 -6.08 -3.16
N ALA A 182 1.09 -5.57 -2.66
CA ALA A 182 1.34 -5.51 -1.24
C ALA A 182 1.24 -4.06 -0.76
N THR A 183 0.80 -3.84 0.49
CA THR A 183 0.69 -2.49 1.05
C THR A 183 1.31 -2.44 2.44
N ALA A 184 1.90 -1.29 2.74
CA ALA A 184 2.42 -0.93 4.05
C ALA A 184 2.13 0.55 4.32
N PHE A 185 2.26 0.95 5.58
CA PHE A 185 2.11 2.35 5.96
C PHE A 185 3.30 2.81 6.79
N VAL A 186 3.75 4.04 6.54
CA VAL A 186 4.63 4.77 7.44
C VAL A 186 3.75 5.42 8.50
N ASN A 187 4.02 5.15 9.75
CA ASN A 187 3.23 5.65 10.88
C ASN A 187 4.10 6.44 11.86
N PHE A 188 3.52 7.46 12.48
CA PHE A 188 4.09 7.99 13.71
C PHE A 188 3.97 6.97 14.84
N VAL A 189 5.00 6.92 15.68
CA VAL A 189 4.97 6.23 16.98
C VAL A 189 5.23 7.24 18.08
N SER A 190 4.61 7.05 19.25
CA SER A 190 4.93 7.84 20.41
C SER A 190 6.32 7.45 20.92
N GLU A 191 7.05 8.39 21.55
CA GLU A 191 8.34 8.13 22.19
C GLU A 191 8.24 7.00 23.23
N ASP A 192 7.15 6.93 23.97
CA ASP A 192 6.88 5.87 24.95
C ASP A 192 6.77 4.47 24.30
N SER A 193 6.32 4.40 23.04
CA SER A 193 6.22 3.15 22.30
C SER A 193 7.58 2.64 21.81
N LEU A 194 8.57 3.51 21.65
CA LEU A 194 9.93 3.14 21.22
C LEU A 194 10.73 2.44 22.33
N GLN A 195 10.30 2.57 23.60
CA GLN A 195 10.95 1.92 24.75
C GLN A 195 10.52 0.45 24.92
N GLN A 196 9.58 -0.05 24.11
CA GLN A 196 9.05 -1.42 24.17
C GLN A 196 9.64 -2.36 23.12
N PHE A 197 10.57 -1.88 22.30
CA PHE A 197 11.31 -2.62 21.29
C PHE A 197 12.81 -2.48 21.57
#